data_028f42c4cb19f86291b7dcf0ddb041e1
#
_entry.id   028f42c4cb19f86291b7dcf0ddb041e1
#
_cell.length_a   1.000
_cell.length_b   1.000
_cell.length_c   1.000
_cell.angle_alpha   90.00
_cell.angle_beta   90.00
_cell.angle_gamma   90.00
#
_symmetry.space_group_name_H-M   'P 1'
#
loop_
_entity.id
_entity.type
_entity.pdbx_description
1 polymer ?
#
loop_
_entity_poly.entity_id
_entity_poly.type
_entity_poly.pdbx_seq_one_letter_code
_entity_poly.pdbx_strand_id
1 'polypeptide(L)'
;MKILKANKPKPGTTPIVVALKDLSNLKLRDNYNPETMNGRTKRYNTYLKDSFDKEGMKDPIKITRVDNGRCKPYIKVPKGGNRCHWAKANGYTHIEAYEV
;
A
#
# COMPACT_ATOMS: atom_id res chain seq x y z
N MET A 1 6.99 3.24 -15.72
CA MET A 1 6.47 3.38 -14.35
C MET A 1 5.00 2.98 -14.33
N LYS A 2 4.62 2.07 -13.43
CA LYS A 2 3.24 1.62 -13.31
C LYS A 2 2.67 2.07 -11.97
N ILE A 3 1.63 2.90 -11.99
CA ILE A 3 1.04 3.52 -10.81
C ILE A 3 -0.30 2.87 -10.49
N LEU A 4 -0.47 2.39 -9.26
CA LEU A 4 -1.77 1.92 -8.78
C LEU A 4 -2.58 3.12 -8.26
N LYS A 5 -3.64 3.46 -8.99
CA LYS A 5 -4.53 4.57 -8.64
C LYS A 5 -5.76 4.08 -7.89
N ALA A 6 -6.25 4.90 -6.98
CA ALA A 6 -7.49 4.62 -6.27
C ALA A 6 -8.69 4.88 -7.17
N ASN A 7 -9.68 3.98 -7.12
CA ASN A 7 -10.90 4.10 -7.93
C ASN A 7 -11.88 5.11 -7.34
N LYS A 8 -11.91 5.25 -6.02
CA LYS A 8 -12.83 6.13 -5.30
C LYS A 8 -12.09 6.94 -4.24
N PRO A 9 -11.23 7.90 -4.65
CA PRO A 9 -10.56 8.74 -3.67
C PRO A 9 -11.59 9.58 -2.91
N LYS A 10 -11.25 9.91 -1.66
CA LYS A 10 -12.12 10.72 -0.81
C LYS A 10 -12.36 12.09 -1.45
N PRO A 11 -13.63 12.56 -1.57
CA PRO A 11 -13.91 13.87 -2.14
C PRO A 11 -13.19 15.00 -1.42
N GLY A 12 -12.69 15.98 -2.18
CA GLY A 12 -11.99 17.13 -1.63
C GLY A 12 -10.54 16.88 -1.25
N THR A 13 -10.00 15.69 -1.51
CA THR A 13 -8.60 15.34 -1.23
C THR A 13 -7.86 15.06 -2.52
N THR A 14 -6.56 15.36 -2.54
CA THR A 14 -5.69 15.05 -3.67
C THR A 14 -4.63 14.06 -3.22
N PRO A 15 -4.71 12.79 -3.66
CA PRO A 15 -3.67 11.82 -3.34
C PRO A 15 -2.34 12.19 -3.98
N ILE A 16 -1.26 11.81 -3.31
CA ILE A 16 0.08 11.90 -3.87
C ILE A 16 0.54 10.51 -4.33
N VAL A 17 1.51 10.46 -5.22
CA VAL A 17 2.08 9.21 -5.71
C VAL A 17 3.40 8.95 -5.00
N VAL A 18 3.55 7.76 -4.42
CA VAL A 18 4.78 7.36 -3.74
C VAL A 18 5.31 6.06 -4.34
N ALA A 19 6.63 5.92 -4.37
CA ALA A 19 7.25 4.70 -4.84
C ALA A 19 7.15 3.61 -3.77
N LEU A 20 6.77 2.39 -4.16
CA LEU A 20 6.65 1.28 -3.22
C LEU A 20 7.98 0.98 -2.52
N LYS A 21 9.11 1.13 -3.22
CA LYS A 21 10.44 0.91 -2.66
C LYS A 21 10.81 1.86 -1.52
N ASP A 22 10.12 3.00 -1.42
CA ASP A 22 10.39 4.02 -0.39
C ASP A 22 9.60 3.78 0.90
N LEU A 23 8.74 2.77 0.94
CA LEU A 23 7.92 2.42 2.10
C LEU A 23 8.74 1.53 3.06
N SER A 24 9.32 2.13 4.09
CA SER A 24 10.37 1.50 4.88
C SER A 24 9.91 0.46 5.89
N ASN A 25 8.64 0.48 6.30
CA ASN A 25 8.12 -0.47 7.28
C ASN A 25 7.49 -1.73 6.66
N LEU A 26 7.59 -1.89 5.36
CA LEU A 26 7.02 -3.02 4.64
C LEU A 26 8.11 -3.81 3.93
N LYS A 27 8.10 -5.13 4.11
CA LYS A 27 8.93 -6.05 3.33
C LYS A 27 8.11 -6.58 2.17
N LEU A 28 8.09 -5.82 1.07
CA LEU A 28 7.32 -6.19 -0.11
C LEU A 28 8.00 -7.33 -0.86
N ARG A 29 7.21 -8.31 -1.28
CA ARG A 29 7.67 -9.47 -2.06
C ARG A 29 6.98 -9.48 -3.40
N ASP A 30 7.55 -10.23 -4.35
CA ASP A 30 7.02 -10.31 -5.71
C ASP A 30 5.74 -11.13 -5.81
N ASN A 31 5.37 -11.87 -4.77
CA ASN A 31 4.12 -12.62 -4.73
C ASN A 31 3.30 -12.25 -3.49
N TYR A 32 2.01 -12.14 -3.68
CA TYR A 32 1.05 -11.92 -2.61
C TYR A 32 0.50 -13.28 -2.19
N ASN A 33 0.90 -13.74 -1.00
CA ASN A 33 0.41 -14.99 -0.44
C ASN A 33 -0.34 -14.72 0.86
N PRO A 34 -1.68 -14.87 0.89
CA PRO A 34 -2.46 -14.64 2.09
C PRO A 34 -2.06 -15.50 3.29
N GLU A 35 -1.47 -16.68 3.06
CA GLU A 35 -1.06 -17.58 4.12
C GLU A 35 0.14 -17.06 4.90
N THR A 36 1.00 -16.27 4.28
CA THR A 36 2.23 -15.76 4.89
C THR A 36 2.12 -14.33 5.40
N MET A 37 0.96 -13.68 5.21
CA MET A 37 0.72 -12.32 5.68
C MET A 37 0.55 -12.30 7.19
N ASN A 38 1.28 -11.41 7.85
CA ASN A 38 1.22 -11.24 9.29
C ASN A 38 0.06 -10.36 9.74
N GLY A 39 -0.41 -10.57 10.98
CA GLY A 39 -1.35 -9.68 11.65
C GLY A 39 -2.82 -9.87 11.29
N ARG A 40 -3.13 -10.77 10.36
CA ARG A 40 -4.50 -11.05 9.93
C ARG A 40 -4.70 -12.56 9.75
N THR A 41 -5.96 -13.00 9.77
CA THR A 41 -6.28 -14.38 9.45
C THR A 41 -6.12 -14.64 7.95
N LYS A 42 -5.81 -15.87 7.59
CA LYS A 42 -5.76 -16.31 6.20
C LYS A 42 -7.07 -15.98 5.45
N ARG A 43 -8.21 -16.22 6.09
CA ARG A 43 -9.53 -15.93 5.52
C ARG A 43 -9.69 -14.46 5.18
N TYR A 44 -9.30 -13.57 6.07
CA TYR A 44 -9.38 -12.12 5.85
C TYR A 44 -8.43 -11.66 4.73
N ASN A 45 -7.22 -12.18 4.71
CA ASN A 45 -6.24 -11.85 3.67
C ASN A 45 -6.70 -12.34 2.30
N THR A 46 -7.32 -13.52 2.23
CA THR A 46 -7.89 -14.06 0.98
C THR A 46 -9.04 -13.17 0.50
N TYR A 47 -9.90 -12.74 1.41
CA TYR A 47 -10.98 -11.82 1.07
C TYR A 47 -10.45 -10.51 0.48
N LEU A 48 -9.42 -9.93 1.08
CA LEU A 48 -8.81 -8.69 0.57
C LEU A 48 -8.20 -8.89 -0.81
N LYS A 49 -7.49 -10.00 -1.01
CA LYS A 49 -6.91 -10.32 -2.32
C LYS A 49 -7.97 -10.43 -3.39
N ASP A 50 -9.05 -11.15 -3.12
CA ASP A 50 -10.15 -11.32 -4.06
C ASP A 50 -10.82 -9.98 -4.37
N SER A 51 -11.01 -9.13 -3.38
CA SER A 51 -11.56 -7.79 -3.56
C SER A 51 -10.66 -6.94 -4.46
N PHE A 52 -9.35 -6.96 -4.23
CA PHE A 52 -8.40 -6.21 -5.07
C PHE A 52 -8.37 -6.75 -6.51
N ASP A 53 -8.44 -8.06 -6.69
CA ASP A 53 -8.46 -8.67 -8.03
C ASP A 53 -9.70 -8.27 -8.82
N LYS A 54 -10.84 -8.08 -8.15
CA LYS A 54 -12.10 -7.72 -8.79
C LYS A 54 -12.28 -6.22 -9.00
N GLU A 55 -11.94 -5.43 -7.99
CA GLU A 55 -12.31 -4.02 -7.94
C GLU A 55 -11.11 -3.08 -7.96
N GLY A 56 -9.90 -3.60 -7.80
CA GLY A 56 -8.70 -2.79 -7.64
C GLY A 56 -8.69 -2.09 -6.28
N MET A 57 -7.89 -1.05 -6.16
CA MET A 57 -7.77 -0.26 -4.94
C MET A 57 -8.85 0.81 -4.91
N LYS A 58 -9.74 0.77 -3.92
CA LYS A 58 -10.82 1.77 -3.78
C LYS A 58 -10.31 3.09 -3.25
N ASP A 59 -9.60 3.05 -2.13
CA ASP A 59 -9.06 4.23 -1.45
C ASP A 59 -7.54 4.25 -1.53
N PRO A 60 -6.92 5.44 -1.61
CA PRO A 60 -5.47 5.53 -1.43
C PRO A 60 -5.03 5.01 -0.07
N ILE A 61 -3.80 4.53 0.01
CA ILE A 61 -3.22 4.15 1.29
C ILE A 61 -2.94 5.40 2.13
N LYS A 62 -2.71 5.22 3.43
CA LYS A 62 -2.28 6.31 4.30
C LYS A 62 -0.81 6.17 4.59
N ILE A 63 -0.07 7.28 4.49
CA ILE A 63 1.36 7.32 4.78
C ILE A 63 1.65 8.41 5.80
N THR A 64 2.74 8.22 6.53
CA THR A 64 3.30 9.22 7.44
C THR A 64 4.77 9.39 7.13
N ARG A 65 5.21 10.63 6.93
CA ARG A 65 6.63 10.95 6.78
C ARG A 65 7.23 11.14 8.17
N VAL A 66 8.36 10.47 8.41
CA VAL A 66 9.06 10.55 9.69
C VAL A 66 10.44 11.14 9.45
N ASP A 67 10.71 12.26 10.12
CA ASP A 67 12.02 12.91 10.14
C ASP A 67 12.35 13.26 11.58
N ASN A 68 13.25 12.50 12.19
CA ASN A 68 13.65 12.71 13.58
C ASN A 68 15.04 13.35 13.73
N GLY A 69 15.66 13.77 12.63
CA GLY A 69 16.97 14.39 12.63
C GLY A 69 18.16 13.45 12.87
N ARG A 70 17.92 12.17 13.18
CA ARG A 70 18.99 11.20 13.48
C ARG A 70 19.31 10.29 12.31
N CYS A 71 18.35 10.06 11.42
CA CYS A 71 18.50 9.25 10.24
C CYS A 71 17.80 9.93 9.07
N LYS A 72 17.98 9.38 7.87
CA LYS A 72 17.30 9.92 6.69
C LYS A 72 15.79 9.84 6.90
N PRO A 73 15.02 10.84 6.44
CA PRO A 73 13.57 10.78 6.46
C PRO A 73 13.07 9.51 5.78
N TYR A 74 12.02 8.93 6.34
CA TYR A 74 11.43 7.71 5.78
C TYR A 74 9.91 7.78 5.81
N ILE A 75 9.27 6.89 5.07
CA ILE A 75 7.82 6.84 4.92
C ILE A 75 7.31 5.57 5.60
N LYS A 76 6.34 5.73 6.51
CA LYS A 76 5.61 4.63 7.13
C LYS A 76 4.23 4.50 6.53
N VAL A 77 3.71 3.27 6.51
CA VAL A 77 2.33 2.99 6.10
C VAL A 77 1.56 2.48 7.33
N PRO A 78 0.86 3.36 8.07
CA PRO A 78 0.07 2.93 9.22
C PRO A 78 -1.14 2.09 8.83
N LYS A 79 -1.70 2.33 7.63
CA LYS A 79 -2.81 1.53 7.09
C LYS A 79 -2.64 1.34 5.60
N GLY A 80 -2.92 0.13 5.13
CA GLY A 80 -2.88 -0.18 3.70
C GLY A 80 -1.74 -1.12 3.29
N GLY A 81 -1.11 -1.82 4.24
CA GLY A 81 -0.03 -2.76 3.94
C GLY A 81 -0.44 -3.83 2.94
N ASN A 82 -1.65 -4.39 3.07
CA ASN A 82 -2.15 -5.39 2.12
C ASN A 82 -2.23 -4.84 0.69
N ARG A 83 -2.67 -3.59 0.54
CA ARG A 83 -2.74 -2.94 -0.78
C ARG A 83 -1.34 -2.78 -1.40
N CYS A 84 -0.35 -2.44 -0.60
CA CYS A 84 1.03 -2.33 -1.06
C CYS A 84 1.59 -3.69 -1.49
N HIS A 85 1.35 -4.75 -0.73
CA HIS A 85 1.78 -6.10 -1.10
C HIS A 85 1.12 -6.57 -2.38
N TRP A 86 -0.19 -6.36 -2.53
CA TRP A 86 -0.91 -6.69 -3.75
C TRP A 86 -0.37 -5.90 -4.94
N ALA A 87 -0.11 -4.61 -4.77
CA ALA A 87 0.44 -3.77 -5.83
C ALA A 87 1.80 -4.28 -6.30
N LYS A 88 2.69 -4.61 -5.37
CA LYS A 88 4.01 -5.14 -5.70
C LYS A 88 3.90 -6.47 -6.45
N ALA A 89 3.03 -7.37 -6.01
CA ALA A 89 2.82 -8.66 -6.64
C ALA A 89 2.26 -8.54 -8.06
N ASN A 90 1.55 -7.46 -8.36
CA ASN A 90 0.97 -7.21 -9.68
C ASN A 90 1.82 -6.28 -10.57
N GLY A 91 3.07 -6.04 -10.20
CA GLY A 91 4.02 -5.31 -11.03
C GLY A 91 3.92 -3.79 -10.95
N TYR A 92 3.15 -3.24 -10.02
CA TYR A 92 3.12 -1.80 -9.79
C TYR A 92 4.41 -1.34 -9.13
N THR A 93 4.88 -0.15 -9.49
CA THR A 93 6.06 0.47 -8.90
C THR A 93 5.71 1.60 -7.95
N HIS A 94 4.54 2.20 -8.12
CA HIS A 94 4.06 3.35 -7.36
C HIS A 94 2.62 3.13 -6.94
N ILE A 95 2.19 3.86 -5.93
CA ILE A 95 0.84 3.77 -5.38
C ILE A 95 0.36 5.14 -4.93
N GLU A 96 -0.94 5.42 -5.10
CA GLU A 96 -1.54 6.64 -4.58
C GLU A 96 -1.73 6.56 -3.06
N ALA A 97 -1.46 7.67 -2.37
CA ALA A 97 -1.49 7.74 -0.92
C ALA A 97 -1.97 9.11 -0.43
N TYR A 98 -2.55 9.13 0.77
CA TYR A 98 -2.77 10.36 1.53
C TYR A 98 -1.68 10.49 2.59
N GLU A 99 -1.11 11.66 2.72
CA GLU A 99 -0.17 11.96 3.80
C GLU A 99 -0.94 12.39 5.06
N VAL A 100 -0.68 11.71 6.16
CA VAL A 100 -1.32 11.98 7.44
C VAL A 100 -0.31 12.39 8.50
#